data_35c61e6bff6b84200dea4a2c63c24e35
#
_entry.id   35c61e6bff6b84200dea4a2c63c24e35
#
_cell.length_a   1.000
_cell.length_b   1.000
_cell.length_c   1.000
_cell.angle_alpha   90.00
_cell.angle_beta   90.00
_cell.angle_gamma   90.00
#
_symmetry.space_group_name_H-M   'P 1'
#
loop_
_entity.id
_entity.type
_entity.pdbx_description
1 polymer ?
#
loop_
_entity_poly.entity_id
_entity_poly.type
_entity_poly.pdbx_seq_one_letter_code
_entity_poly.pdbx_strand_id
1 'polypeptide(L)'
;MLLNLLVGIPVMMLCLVLQAVFVSTNVRYFARSRLARENRWSQWQEILLLSVVMLMMLLSNLAQMVIWALLFIVLGEFGDFTTALYHSAVNFVTLGYGDIVMSQPWRFLGPLESVNGILMFGISTAVMTAAVLDVVKHRMGKLP
;
A
#
# COMPACT_ATOMS: atom_id res chain seq x y z
N MET A 1 14.99 6.89 21.08
CA MET A 1 15.27 6.02 19.94
C MET A 1 14.73 4.60 20.17
N LEU A 2 15.11 3.90 21.24
CA LEU A 2 14.61 2.54 21.52
C LEU A 2 13.07 2.48 21.60
N LEU A 3 12.45 3.45 22.27
CA LEU A 3 11.00 3.54 22.41
C LEU A 3 10.30 3.70 21.04
N ASN A 4 10.85 4.48 20.12
CA ASN A 4 10.31 4.64 18.76
C ASN A 4 10.35 3.31 17.98
N LEU A 5 11.44 2.53 18.10
CA LEU A 5 11.54 1.21 17.49
C LEU A 5 10.52 0.24 18.10
N LEU A 6 10.37 0.27 19.43
CA LEU A 6 9.44 -0.60 20.15
C LEU A 6 7.98 -0.33 19.78
N VAL A 7 7.62 0.89 19.42
CA VAL A 7 6.29 1.27 18.96
C VAL A 7 6.15 1.14 17.44
N GLY A 8 7.15 1.60 16.69
CA GLY A 8 7.09 1.62 15.23
C GLY A 8 7.14 0.24 14.57
N ILE A 9 8.00 -0.68 15.09
CA ILE A 9 8.13 -2.03 14.51
C ILE A 9 6.80 -2.82 14.56
N PRO A 10 6.05 -2.88 15.68
CA PRO A 10 4.74 -3.53 15.69
C PRO A 10 3.76 -2.93 14.68
N VAL A 11 3.76 -1.61 14.48
CA VAL A 11 2.90 -0.96 13.48
C VAL A 11 3.34 -1.31 12.07
N MET A 12 4.64 -1.34 11.79
CA MET A 12 5.16 -1.83 10.50
C MET A 12 4.75 -3.29 10.25
N MET A 13 4.82 -4.15 11.25
CA MET A 13 4.39 -5.55 11.15
C MET A 13 2.88 -5.65 10.87
N LEU A 14 2.06 -4.83 11.51
CA LEU A 14 0.63 -4.74 11.22
C LEU A 14 0.38 -4.33 9.76
N CYS A 15 1.11 -3.32 9.26
CA CYS A 15 1.05 -2.88 7.88
C CYS A 15 1.46 -3.99 6.89
N LEU A 16 2.50 -4.77 7.20
CA LEU A 16 2.92 -5.93 6.40
C LEU A 16 1.82 -7.00 6.34
N VAL A 17 1.19 -7.32 7.46
CA VAL A 17 0.07 -8.28 7.50
C VAL A 17 -1.10 -7.76 6.68
N LEU A 18 -1.47 -6.49 6.83
CA LEU A 18 -2.52 -5.86 6.04
C LEU A 18 -2.20 -5.94 4.55
N GLN A 19 -0.98 -5.59 4.15
CA GLN A 19 -0.54 -5.68 2.76
C GLN A 19 -0.63 -7.12 2.23
N ALA A 20 -0.21 -8.12 3.01
CA ALA A 20 -0.29 -9.52 2.63
C ALA A 20 -1.74 -9.99 2.41
N VAL A 21 -2.69 -9.51 3.23
CA VAL A 21 -4.13 -9.77 3.05
C VAL A 21 -4.63 -9.17 1.73
N PHE A 22 -4.29 -7.92 1.42
CA PHE A 22 -4.67 -7.29 0.16
C PHE A 22 -4.05 -8.00 -1.05
N VAL A 23 -2.77 -8.37 -0.98
CA VAL A 23 -2.09 -9.13 -2.03
C VAL A 23 -2.76 -10.50 -2.24
N SER A 24 -3.01 -11.24 -1.15
CA SER A 24 -3.69 -12.54 -1.22
C SER A 24 -5.09 -12.43 -1.84
N THR A 25 -5.84 -11.41 -1.46
CA THR A 25 -7.18 -11.13 -2.01
C THR A 25 -7.10 -10.82 -3.50
N ASN A 26 -6.14 -9.98 -3.91
CA ASN A 26 -5.90 -9.68 -5.32
C ASN A 26 -5.57 -10.92 -6.13
N VAL A 27 -4.64 -11.75 -5.66
CA VAL A 27 -4.25 -12.99 -6.35
C VAL A 27 -5.46 -13.93 -6.51
N ARG A 28 -6.27 -14.09 -5.46
CA ARG A 28 -7.50 -14.89 -5.52
C ARG A 28 -8.54 -14.33 -6.49
N TYR A 29 -8.74 -13.01 -6.46
CA TYR A 29 -9.66 -12.33 -7.38
C TYR A 29 -9.21 -12.51 -8.83
N PHE A 30 -7.92 -12.28 -9.09
CA PHE A 30 -7.31 -12.43 -10.41
C PHE A 30 -7.45 -13.87 -10.92
N ALA A 31 -7.10 -14.88 -10.12
CA ALA A 31 -7.20 -16.29 -10.47
C ALA A 31 -8.66 -16.70 -10.75
N ARG A 32 -9.61 -16.30 -9.90
CA ARG A 32 -11.04 -16.58 -10.11
C ARG A 32 -11.58 -15.95 -11.40
N SER A 33 -11.21 -14.69 -11.65
CA SER A 33 -11.63 -13.99 -12.87
C SER A 33 -11.09 -14.65 -14.13
N ARG A 34 -9.89 -15.23 -14.06
CA ARG A 34 -9.29 -16.00 -15.16
C ARG A 34 -10.01 -17.33 -15.40
N LEU A 35 -10.27 -18.12 -14.36
CA LEU A 35 -10.93 -19.43 -14.45
C LEU A 35 -12.39 -19.34 -14.90
N ALA A 36 -13.10 -18.29 -14.50
CA ALA A 36 -14.53 -18.12 -14.83
C ALA A 36 -14.80 -17.74 -16.29
N ARG A 37 -13.79 -17.41 -17.09
CA ARG A 37 -13.97 -16.89 -18.45
C ARG A 37 -13.03 -17.56 -19.45
N GLU A 38 -13.40 -18.76 -19.87
CA GLU A 38 -12.72 -19.48 -20.95
C GLU A 38 -12.61 -18.62 -22.23
N ASN A 39 -11.38 -18.19 -22.52
CA ASN A 39 -10.87 -17.81 -23.86
C ASN A 39 -11.48 -16.59 -24.61
N ARG A 40 -12.43 -15.85 -24.07
CA ARG A 40 -13.02 -14.65 -24.72
C ARG A 40 -12.96 -13.41 -23.85
N TRP A 41 -11.75 -12.86 -23.64
CA TRP A 41 -11.61 -11.57 -22.97
C TRP A 41 -11.77 -10.42 -23.98
N SER A 42 -12.75 -9.56 -23.72
CA SER A 42 -12.83 -8.25 -24.35
C SER A 42 -11.74 -7.33 -23.75
N GLN A 43 -11.20 -6.44 -24.56
CA GLN A 43 -10.21 -5.44 -24.12
C GLN A 43 -10.67 -4.66 -22.88
N TRP A 44 -11.96 -4.33 -22.79
CA TRP A 44 -12.56 -3.65 -21.64
C TRP A 44 -12.49 -4.46 -20.34
N GLN A 45 -12.59 -5.77 -20.42
CA GLN A 45 -12.51 -6.64 -19.25
C GLN A 45 -11.08 -6.74 -18.69
N GLU A 46 -10.09 -6.72 -19.57
CA GLU A 46 -8.69 -6.66 -19.15
C GLU A 46 -8.37 -5.32 -18.45
N ILE A 47 -8.84 -4.20 -19.01
CA ILE A 47 -8.69 -2.87 -18.41
C ILE A 47 -9.36 -2.84 -17.03
N LEU A 48 -10.58 -3.34 -16.91
CA LEU A 48 -11.31 -3.39 -15.64
C LEU A 48 -10.57 -4.23 -14.60
N LEU A 49 -10.06 -5.41 -14.98
CA LEU A 49 -9.32 -6.30 -14.08
C LEU A 49 -8.06 -5.61 -13.55
N LEU A 50 -7.25 -5.00 -14.43
CA LEU A 50 -6.06 -4.26 -14.04
C LEU A 50 -6.40 -3.07 -13.14
N SER A 51 -7.47 -2.34 -13.48
CA SER A 51 -7.93 -1.19 -12.66
C SER A 51 -8.34 -1.61 -11.25
N VAL A 52 -9.01 -2.75 -11.09
CA VAL A 52 -9.38 -3.29 -9.77
C VAL A 52 -8.14 -3.67 -8.97
N VAL A 53 -7.16 -4.34 -9.58
CA VAL A 53 -5.89 -4.67 -8.90
C VAL A 53 -5.17 -3.41 -8.43
N MET A 54 -5.06 -2.41 -9.29
CA MET A 54 -4.41 -1.13 -8.97
C MET A 54 -5.14 -0.39 -7.85
N LEU A 55 -6.48 -0.34 -7.90
CA LEU A 55 -7.30 0.30 -6.88
C LEU A 55 -7.15 -0.40 -5.52
N MET A 56 -7.14 -1.73 -5.48
CA MET A 56 -6.93 -2.49 -4.25
C MET A 56 -5.56 -2.21 -3.62
N MET A 57 -4.49 -2.10 -4.43
CA MET A 57 -3.17 -1.74 -3.91
C MET A 57 -3.13 -0.30 -3.40
N LEU A 58 -3.78 0.64 -4.09
CA LEU A 58 -3.92 2.02 -3.62
C LEU A 58 -4.66 2.09 -2.28
N LEU A 59 -5.79 1.40 -2.16
CA LEU A 59 -6.58 1.36 -0.92
C LEU A 59 -5.78 0.76 0.24
N SER A 60 -4.96 -0.28 -0.02
CA SER A 60 -4.07 -0.84 0.98
C SER A 60 -3.07 0.19 1.51
N ASN A 61 -2.42 0.95 0.62
CA ASN A 61 -1.47 1.99 1.01
C ASN A 61 -2.16 3.13 1.79
N LEU A 62 -3.34 3.58 1.35
CA LEU A 62 -4.13 4.60 2.07
C LEU A 62 -4.54 4.12 3.47
N ALA A 63 -4.97 2.86 3.62
CA ALA A 63 -5.30 2.29 4.92
C ALA A 63 -4.11 2.28 5.88
N GLN A 64 -2.91 2.04 5.37
CA GLN A 64 -1.68 2.08 6.17
C GLN A 64 -1.32 3.50 6.62
N MET A 65 -1.50 4.51 5.77
CA MET A 65 -1.37 5.92 6.18
C MET A 65 -2.34 6.27 7.32
N VAL A 66 -3.57 5.76 7.26
CA VAL A 66 -4.54 5.93 8.36
C VAL A 66 -4.06 5.24 9.64
N ILE A 67 -3.49 4.04 9.58
CA ILE A 67 -2.94 3.34 10.75
C ILE A 67 -1.83 4.17 11.41
N TRP A 68 -0.90 4.72 10.63
CA TRP A 68 0.16 5.58 11.14
C TRP A 68 -0.39 6.89 11.72
N ALA A 69 -1.35 7.53 11.05
CA ALA A 69 -2.01 8.73 11.55
C ALA A 69 -2.70 8.49 12.92
N LEU A 70 -3.39 7.36 13.07
CA LEU A 70 -4.00 6.98 14.34
C LEU A 70 -2.96 6.76 15.43
N LEU A 71 -1.82 6.13 15.12
CA LEU A 71 -0.72 6.01 16.05
C LEU A 71 -0.25 7.38 16.54
N PHE A 72 -0.06 8.34 15.65
CA PHE A 72 0.41 9.68 16.01
C PHE A 72 -0.59 10.45 16.90
N ILE A 73 -1.89 10.25 16.69
CA ILE A 73 -2.93 10.78 17.59
C ILE A 73 -2.86 10.12 18.97
N VAL A 74 -2.74 8.79 19.03
CA VAL A 74 -2.66 8.03 20.30
C VAL A 74 -1.42 8.45 21.10
N LEU A 75 -0.32 8.79 20.42
CA LEU A 75 0.89 9.30 21.06
C LEU A 75 0.77 10.77 21.49
N GLY A 76 -0.33 11.46 21.17
CA GLY A 76 -0.57 12.86 21.50
C GLY A 76 0.24 13.86 20.68
N GLU A 77 0.80 13.44 19.53
CA GLU A 77 1.61 14.30 18.66
C GLU A 77 0.75 15.31 17.87
N PHE A 78 -0.47 14.95 17.52
CA PHE A 78 -1.40 15.80 16.77
C PHE A 78 -2.77 15.83 17.43
N GLY A 79 -3.36 17.03 17.48
CA GLY A 79 -4.68 17.25 18.08
C GLY A 79 -5.86 16.91 17.18
N ASP A 80 -5.62 16.76 15.86
CA ASP A 80 -6.66 16.47 14.88
C ASP A 80 -6.20 15.41 13.87
N PHE A 81 -7.20 14.68 13.35
CA PHE A 81 -6.96 13.59 12.42
C PHE A 81 -6.43 14.06 11.05
N THR A 82 -6.86 15.23 10.60
CA THR A 82 -6.47 15.75 9.28
C THR A 82 -4.98 16.07 9.24
N THR A 83 -4.48 16.73 10.28
CA THR A 83 -3.04 17.04 10.42
C THR A 83 -2.21 15.77 10.58
N ALA A 84 -2.67 14.80 11.38
CA ALA A 84 -2.00 13.51 11.55
C ALA A 84 -1.94 12.72 10.23
N LEU A 85 -3.04 12.68 9.48
CA LEU A 85 -3.10 11.99 8.20
C LEU A 85 -2.25 12.67 7.13
N TYR A 86 -2.24 13.99 7.09
CA TYR A 86 -1.36 14.75 6.20
C TYR A 86 0.11 14.44 6.49
N HIS A 87 0.52 14.51 7.77
CA HIS A 87 1.88 14.19 8.19
C HIS A 87 2.27 12.75 7.82
N SER A 88 1.37 11.80 8.09
CA SER A 88 1.55 10.40 7.69
C SER A 88 1.70 10.26 6.17
N ALA A 89 0.82 10.86 5.38
CA ALA A 89 0.90 10.81 3.93
C ALA A 89 2.25 11.34 3.40
N VAL A 90 2.71 12.48 3.93
CA VAL A 90 3.98 13.11 3.53
C VAL A 90 5.18 12.22 3.85
N ASN A 91 5.17 11.55 5.02
CA ASN A 91 6.25 10.62 5.39
C ASN A 91 6.15 9.29 4.63
N PHE A 92 4.96 8.70 4.53
CA PHE A 92 4.75 7.42 3.86
C PHE A 92 5.20 7.44 2.39
N VAL A 93 4.94 8.54 1.67
CA VAL A 93 5.41 8.73 0.29
C VAL A 93 6.82 9.31 0.20
N THR A 94 7.51 9.48 1.33
CA THR A 94 8.88 10.00 1.42
C THR A 94 9.08 11.43 0.92
N LEU A 95 8.03 12.25 0.87
CA LEU A 95 8.15 13.67 0.49
C LEU A 95 8.91 14.49 1.52
N GLY A 96 8.57 14.32 2.82
CA GLY A 96 9.31 14.93 3.91
C GLY A 96 9.40 16.47 3.84
N TYR A 97 8.30 17.17 3.54
CA TYR A 97 8.30 18.64 3.42
C TYR A 97 8.85 19.36 4.67
N GLY A 98 8.67 18.77 5.86
CA GLY A 98 9.17 19.37 7.10
C GLY A 98 8.36 20.58 7.59
N ASP A 99 7.21 20.83 7.01
CA ASP A 99 6.24 21.85 7.41
C ASP A 99 5.53 21.50 8.72
N ILE A 100 5.28 20.21 8.91
CA ILE A 100 4.75 19.63 10.15
C ILE A 100 5.71 18.55 10.63
N VAL A 101 6.21 18.68 11.86
CA VAL A 101 7.16 17.74 12.44
C VAL A 101 6.71 17.29 13.82
N MET A 102 6.98 16.03 14.15
CA MET A 102 6.73 15.50 15.49
C MET A 102 7.72 16.04 16.52
N SER A 103 7.33 15.95 17.78
CA SER A 103 8.15 16.29 18.93
C SER A 103 9.46 15.47 18.98
N GLN A 104 10.46 15.96 19.68
CA GLN A 104 11.75 15.29 19.78
C GLN A 104 11.69 13.82 20.22
N PRO A 105 10.86 13.42 21.21
CA PRO A 105 10.76 12.03 21.64
C PRO A 105 10.31 11.07 20.53
N TRP A 106 9.43 11.48 19.61
CA TRP A 106 8.80 10.63 18.60
C TRP A 106 9.27 10.86 17.17
N ARG A 107 10.18 11.83 16.96
CA ARG A 107 10.65 12.25 15.64
C ARG A 107 11.16 11.09 14.77
N PHE A 108 11.68 10.02 15.35
CA PHE A 108 12.20 8.88 14.61
C PHE A 108 11.12 7.99 13.98
N LEU A 109 9.84 8.15 14.37
CA LEU A 109 8.73 7.42 13.75
C LEU A 109 8.50 7.83 12.29
N GLY A 110 8.73 9.10 11.92
CA GLY A 110 8.63 9.56 10.53
C GLY A 110 9.55 8.79 9.57
N PRO A 111 10.87 8.70 9.81
CA PRO A 111 11.76 7.83 9.05
C PRO A 111 11.35 6.35 9.02
N LEU A 112 10.84 5.79 10.12
CA LEU A 112 10.34 4.40 10.14
C LEU A 112 9.12 4.23 9.25
N GLU A 113 8.18 5.18 9.28
CA GLU A 113 7.05 5.21 8.37
C GLU A 113 7.48 5.29 6.91
N SER A 114 8.49 6.12 6.60
CA SER A 114 9.03 6.23 5.24
C SER A 114 9.63 4.91 4.75
N VAL A 115 10.36 4.18 5.60
CA VAL A 115 10.85 2.83 5.29
C VAL A 115 9.69 1.87 5.02
N ASN A 116 8.63 1.92 5.86
CA ASN A 116 7.42 1.13 5.64
C ASN A 116 6.78 1.46 4.28
N GLY A 117 6.61 2.73 3.97
CA GLY A 117 6.04 3.20 2.70
C GLY A 117 6.80 2.68 1.48
N ILE A 118 8.13 2.78 1.47
CA ILE A 118 8.98 2.25 0.38
C ILE A 118 8.74 0.75 0.17
N LEU A 119 8.73 -0.03 1.26
CA LEU A 119 8.47 -1.47 1.19
C LEU A 119 7.08 -1.77 0.61
N MET A 120 6.06 -1.04 1.04
CA MET A 120 4.68 -1.25 0.59
C MET A 120 4.48 -0.86 -0.88
N PHE A 121 5.08 0.24 -1.33
CA PHE A 121 5.09 0.60 -2.75
C PHE A 121 5.82 -0.42 -3.60
N GLY A 122 6.95 -0.96 -3.12
CA GLY A 122 7.67 -2.04 -3.79
C GLY A 122 6.81 -3.28 -4.00
N ILE A 123 6.10 -3.75 -2.96
CA ILE A 123 5.18 -4.88 -3.03
C ILE A 123 4.01 -4.58 -3.98
N SER A 124 3.40 -3.40 -3.86
CA SER A 124 2.30 -2.97 -4.73
C SER A 124 2.71 -2.95 -6.21
N THR A 125 3.89 -2.43 -6.51
CA THR A 125 4.46 -2.39 -7.86
C THR A 125 4.70 -3.81 -8.39
N ALA A 126 5.24 -4.72 -7.58
CA ALA A 126 5.45 -6.11 -7.97
C ALA A 126 4.13 -6.82 -8.33
N VAL A 127 3.08 -6.62 -7.55
CA VAL A 127 1.73 -7.19 -7.82
C VAL A 127 1.15 -6.61 -9.12
N MET A 128 1.23 -5.30 -9.32
CA MET A 128 0.75 -4.65 -10.54
C MET A 128 1.52 -5.13 -11.77
N THR A 129 2.84 -5.26 -11.68
CA THR A 129 3.69 -5.79 -12.75
C THR A 129 3.33 -7.22 -13.10
N ALA A 130 3.12 -8.08 -12.10
CA ALA A 130 2.71 -9.47 -12.33
C ALA A 130 1.36 -9.55 -13.05
N ALA A 131 0.37 -8.72 -12.68
CA ALA A 131 -0.93 -8.66 -13.33
C ALA A 131 -0.82 -8.19 -14.80
N VAL A 132 -0.02 -7.16 -15.08
CA VAL A 132 0.22 -6.67 -16.44
C VAL A 132 0.91 -7.74 -17.30
N LEU A 133 1.97 -8.37 -16.77
CA LEU A 133 2.70 -9.42 -17.50
C LEU A 133 1.81 -10.61 -17.86
N ASP A 134 0.89 -11.00 -16.98
CA ASP A 134 -0.05 -12.08 -17.25
C ASP A 134 -1.00 -11.71 -18.41
N VAL A 135 -1.53 -10.48 -18.41
CA VAL A 135 -2.37 -9.98 -19.52
C VAL A 135 -1.59 -9.96 -20.84
N VAL A 136 -0.35 -9.46 -20.83
CA VAL A 136 0.52 -9.40 -22.02
C VAL A 136 0.80 -10.81 -22.57
N LYS A 137 1.20 -11.75 -21.70
CA LYS A 137 1.47 -13.15 -22.11
C LYS A 137 0.23 -13.79 -22.76
N HIS A 138 -0.95 -13.55 -22.19
CA HIS A 138 -2.19 -14.09 -22.74
C HIS A 138 -2.51 -13.52 -24.13
N ARG A 139 -2.23 -12.25 -24.37
CA ARG A 139 -2.39 -11.64 -25.71
C ARG A 139 -1.39 -12.18 -26.72
N MET A 140 -0.12 -12.29 -26.32
CA MET A 140 0.95 -12.77 -27.21
C MET A 140 0.73 -14.25 -27.62
N GLY A 141 0.21 -15.09 -26.72
CA GLY A 141 -0.14 -16.48 -27.05
C GLY A 141 -1.33 -16.64 -27.99
N LYS A 142 -2.02 -15.55 -28.34
CA LYS A 142 -3.14 -15.54 -29.33
C LYS A 142 -2.74 -14.94 -30.68
N LEU A 143 -1.53 -14.44 -30.81
CA LEU A 143 -1.01 -14.00 -32.11
C LEU A 143 -0.60 -15.22 -32.92
N PRO A 144 -0.98 -15.29 -34.22
CA PRO A 144 -0.67 -16.40 -35.09
C PRO A 144 0.81 -16.58 -35.34
#